data_96b6503aa8fc1915bfdac9ddc96e56d1
#
_entry.id   96b6503aa8fc1915bfdac9ddc96e56d1
#
_cell.length_a   1.000
_cell.length_b   1.000
_cell.length_c   1.000
_cell.angle_alpha   90.00
_cell.angle_beta   90.00
_cell.angle_gamma   90.00
#
_symmetry.space_group_name_H-M   'P 1'
#
loop_
_entity.id
_entity.type
_entity.pdbx_description
1 polymer ?
#
loop_
_entity_poly.entity_id
_entity_poly.type
_entity_poly.pdbx_seq_one_letter_code
_entity_poly.pdbx_strand_id
1 'polypeptide(L)'
;MGLFVYNSPNSLTLGQYFFPMIQSMTGFGKSVVQLPSKKITVEIKSLNSKNLDINARIPSTYREKELELRKLIASSLNRGKIDLGLFIEITGESTTSRVNPGVVKEYMEQLSALVDGDQVELLKMAMRMPDSLKTQRDEIDEDEYKAIVNCVKEALISINKYRTDEGNTLKTDFIQRVESIRTLLSQVIEMDPERIEQVRERLRKAVSELKDNVDENRFEQELIYYLEKYDITEEKVRLTSHLDYFLEVLQGSQSNGKKLGFISQEMGREINTIGSKSNYAPMQKVVVQMKDELEKIKEQALNVL
;
A
#
# COMPACT_ATOMS: atom_id res chain seq x y z
N MET A 1 28.53 -45.52 -16.34
CA MET A 1 28.23 -45.53 -14.88
C MET A 1 28.58 -44.13 -14.38
N GLY A 2 27.62 -43.18 -14.51
CA GLY A 2 27.82 -41.77 -14.23
C GLY A 2 26.94 -41.39 -13.03
N LEU A 3 27.58 -41.02 -11.94
CA LEU A 3 26.97 -40.51 -10.73
C LEU A 3 26.38 -39.14 -11.01
N PHE A 4 25.05 -39.02 -10.95
CA PHE A 4 24.36 -37.75 -10.83
C PHE A 4 24.45 -37.26 -9.37
N VAL A 5 25.28 -36.24 -9.15
CA VAL A 5 25.30 -35.50 -7.88
C VAL A 5 24.10 -34.56 -7.88
N TYR A 6 23.11 -34.82 -7.06
CA TYR A 6 22.03 -33.87 -6.73
C TYR A 6 22.63 -32.78 -5.85
N ASN A 7 22.85 -31.59 -6.45
CA ASN A 7 23.12 -30.38 -5.68
C ASN A 7 21.83 -29.92 -5.02
N SER A 8 21.79 -29.98 -3.68
CA SER A 8 20.76 -29.33 -2.86
C SER A 8 20.81 -27.82 -3.08
N PRO A 9 19.70 -27.13 -3.35
CA PRO A 9 19.71 -25.68 -3.38
C PRO A 9 19.77 -25.13 -1.95
N ASN A 10 20.81 -24.37 -1.73
CA ASN A 10 21.15 -23.43 -0.71
C ASN A 10 20.00 -22.99 0.22
N SER A 11 20.34 -23.01 1.51
CA SER A 11 19.70 -22.22 2.57
C SER A 11 19.51 -20.77 2.09
N LEU A 12 18.27 -20.42 1.79
CA LEU A 12 17.85 -19.03 1.54
C LEU A 12 17.98 -18.26 2.87
N THR A 13 19.17 -17.74 3.11
CA THR A 13 19.35 -16.65 4.05
C THR A 13 18.51 -15.48 3.53
N LEU A 14 17.63 -14.95 4.36
CA LEU A 14 16.97 -13.64 4.20
C LEU A 14 18.04 -12.54 4.33
N GLY A 15 19.05 -12.59 3.43
CA GLY A 15 20.01 -11.52 3.23
C GLY A 15 19.24 -10.35 2.62
N GLN A 16 19.37 -9.21 3.25
CA GLN A 16 18.89 -7.91 2.84
C GLN A 16 18.89 -7.78 1.31
N TYR A 17 17.75 -8.00 0.70
CA TYR A 17 17.52 -7.51 -0.66
C TYR A 17 17.40 -5.99 -0.54
N PHE A 18 18.50 -5.31 -0.72
CA PHE A 18 18.53 -3.88 -1.03
C PHE A 18 17.81 -3.72 -2.37
N PHE A 19 16.53 -3.45 -2.32
CA PHE A 19 15.78 -3.01 -3.49
C PHE A 19 15.84 -1.49 -3.55
N PRO A 20 16.65 -0.89 -4.46
CA PRO A 20 16.67 0.54 -4.67
C PRO A 20 15.49 0.92 -5.58
N MET A 21 14.28 0.74 -5.11
CA MET A 21 13.08 1.02 -5.89
C MET A 21 11.95 1.46 -4.97
N ILE A 22 11.11 2.35 -5.49
CA ILE A 22 9.84 2.67 -4.86
C ILE A 22 9.05 1.39 -4.69
N GLN A 23 8.55 1.19 -3.50
CA GLN A 23 7.67 0.08 -3.17
C GLN A 23 6.28 0.60 -2.85
N SER A 24 5.26 -0.11 -3.33
CA SER A 24 3.88 0.13 -2.92
C SER A 24 3.63 -0.33 -1.49
N MET A 25 2.74 0.35 -0.79
CA MET A 25 2.23 -0.11 0.52
C MET A 25 1.23 -1.24 0.39
N THR A 26 0.56 -1.36 -0.75
CA THR A 26 -0.37 -2.44 -1.03
C THR A 26 0.37 -3.65 -1.57
N GLY A 27 -0.18 -4.83 -1.33
CA GLY A 27 0.39 -6.06 -1.85
C GLY A 27 -0.38 -7.29 -1.44
N PHE A 28 -0.17 -8.37 -2.19
CA PHE A 28 -0.72 -9.68 -1.95
C PHE A 28 0.34 -10.74 -2.19
N GLY A 29 0.47 -11.67 -1.24
CA GLY A 29 1.32 -12.84 -1.37
C GLY A 29 0.58 -14.09 -0.96
N LYS A 30 0.72 -15.16 -1.73
CA LYS A 30 0.11 -16.45 -1.46
C LYS A 30 1.14 -17.54 -1.68
N SER A 31 1.15 -18.52 -0.78
CA SER A 31 1.88 -19.76 -0.94
C SER A 31 1.01 -20.92 -0.52
N VAL A 32 1.22 -22.09 -1.14
CA VAL A 32 0.46 -23.30 -0.90
C VAL A 32 1.45 -24.47 -0.82
N VAL A 33 1.36 -25.26 0.23
CA VAL A 33 2.12 -26.48 0.36
C VAL A 33 1.18 -27.68 0.55
N GLN A 34 1.41 -28.74 -0.20
CA GLN A 34 0.68 -30.01 -0.06
C GLN A 34 1.50 -30.95 0.81
N LEU A 35 0.95 -31.34 1.96
CA LEU A 35 1.43 -32.41 2.78
C LEU A 35 0.63 -33.72 2.52
N PRO A 36 1.08 -34.88 2.96
CA PRO A 36 0.38 -36.14 2.67
C PRO A 36 -1.09 -36.20 3.10
N SER A 37 -1.45 -35.52 4.21
CA SER A 37 -2.81 -35.52 4.77
C SER A 37 -3.45 -34.16 4.85
N LYS A 38 -2.73 -33.08 4.50
CA LYS A 38 -3.18 -31.69 4.66
C LYS A 38 -2.66 -30.83 3.54
N LYS A 39 -3.48 -29.86 3.12
CA LYS A 39 -3.08 -28.77 2.26
C LYS A 39 -3.04 -27.49 3.09
N ILE A 40 -1.90 -26.82 3.12
CA ILE A 40 -1.68 -25.59 3.87
C ILE A 40 -1.63 -24.45 2.87
N THR A 41 -2.45 -23.44 3.09
CA THR A 41 -2.47 -22.20 2.30
C THR A 41 -2.19 -21.02 3.21
N VAL A 42 -1.19 -20.23 2.84
CA VAL A 42 -0.86 -18.96 3.51
C VAL A 42 -1.18 -17.83 2.56
N GLU A 43 -1.94 -16.84 3.05
CA GLU A 43 -2.23 -15.60 2.34
C GLU A 43 -1.80 -14.43 3.20
N ILE A 44 -1.03 -13.51 2.62
CA ILE A 44 -0.61 -12.26 3.26
C ILE A 44 -1.11 -11.11 2.41
N LYS A 45 -1.92 -10.23 3.00
CA LYS A 45 -2.43 -9.01 2.36
C LYS A 45 -1.87 -7.80 3.09
N SER A 46 -1.49 -6.78 2.36
CA SER A 46 -1.03 -5.52 2.90
C SER A 46 -1.85 -4.37 2.34
N LEU A 47 -2.29 -3.49 3.23
CA LEU A 47 -2.99 -2.25 2.92
C LEU A 47 -2.22 -1.07 3.48
N ASN A 48 -2.50 0.13 2.94
CA ASN A 48 -1.89 1.36 3.42
C ASN A 48 -2.25 1.61 4.90
N SER A 49 -1.22 1.83 5.72
CA SER A 49 -1.35 2.27 7.11
C SER A 49 -0.11 3.02 7.55
N LYS A 50 -0.25 3.95 8.50
CA LYS A 50 0.89 4.71 9.07
C LYS A 50 1.82 3.83 9.90
N ASN A 51 1.27 2.85 10.60
CA ASN A 51 1.99 1.92 11.48
C ASN A 51 1.90 0.50 10.92
N LEU A 52 2.78 -0.37 11.41
CA LEU A 52 2.65 -1.80 11.18
C LEU A 52 1.57 -2.34 12.13
N ASP A 53 0.48 -2.82 11.57
CA ASP A 53 -0.60 -3.51 12.28
C ASP A 53 -0.80 -4.88 11.63
N ILE A 54 -0.64 -5.95 12.42
CA ILE A 54 -0.73 -7.32 11.93
C ILE A 54 -1.96 -7.98 12.52
N ASN A 55 -2.91 -8.33 11.68
CA ASN A 55 -4.05 -9.16 12.03
C ASN A 55 -3.79 -10.59 11.53
N ALA A 56 -3.81 -11.57 12.43
CA ALA A 56 -3.52 -12.95 12.10
C ALA A 56 -4.77 -13.83 12.33
N ARG A 57 -5.23 -14.49 11.26
CA ARG A 57 -6.26 -15.53 11.29
C ARG A 57 -5.60 -16.88 11.20
N ILE A 58 -5.40 -17.51 12.35
CA ILE A 58 -4.67 -18.77 12.49
C ILE A 58 -5.61 -19.79 13.16
N PRO A 59 -5.66 -21.03 12.67
CA PRO A 59 -6.39 -22.12 13.32
C PRO A 59 -5.97 -22.29 14.78
N SER A 60 -6.91 -22.67 15.64
CA SER A 60 -6.69 -22.78 17.09
C SER A 60 -5.52 -23.71 17.48
N THR A 61 -5.24 -24.71 16.66
CA THR A 61 -4.12 -25.65 16.82
C THR A 61 -2.76 -24.94 16.81
N TYR A 62 -2.60 -23.87 16.03
CA TYR A 62 -1.32 -23.16 15.87
C TYR A 62 -1.29 -21.81 16.62
N ARG A 63 -2.28 -21.53 17.48
CA ARG A 63 -2.37 -20.25 18.20
C ARG A 63 -1.13 -19.96 19.06
N GLU A 64 -0.51 -20.98 19.62
CA GLU A 64 0.72 -20.82 20.42
C GLU A 64 1.91 -20.31 19.57
N LYS A 65 1.92 -20.58 18.28
CA LYS A 65 2.95 -20.15 17.33
C LYS A 65 2.66 -18.80 16.68
N GLU A 66 1.53 -18.16 16.99
CA GLU A 66 1.13 -16.87 16.39
C GLU A 66 2.18 -15.80 16.57
N LEU A 67 2.78 -15.69 17.77
CA LEU A 67 3.76 -14.65 18.08
C LEU A 67 5.03 -14.78 17.23
N GLU A 68 5.47 -16.02 16.94
CA GLU A 68 6.62 -16.29 16.08
C GLU A 68 6.34 -15.86 14.63
N LEU A 69 5.15 -16.19 14.11
CA LEU A 69 4.73 -15.81 12.75
C LEU A 69 4.59 -14.29 12.61
N ARG A 70 4.04 -13.61 13.63
CA ARG A 70 3.98 -12.14 13.66
C ARG A 70 5.36 -11.50 13.63
N LYS A 71 6.34 -12.02 14.39
CA LYS A 71 7.73 -11.55 14.38
C LYS A 71 8.37 -11.73 13.00
N LEU A 72 8.15 -12.88 12.36
CA LEU A 72 8.65 -13.15 11.01
C LEU A 72 8.10 -12.17 9.99
N ILE A 73 6.80 -11.86 10.04
CA ILE A 73 6.16 -10.88 9.16
C ILE A 73 6.71 -9.47 9.45
N ALA A 74 6.81 -9.08 10.72
CA ALA A 74 7.31 -7.78 11.12
C ALA A 74 8.77 -7.54 10.71
N SER A 75 9.60 -8.58 10.64
CA SER A 75 10.98 -8.47 10.17
C SER A 75 11.09 -8.24 8.65
N SER A 76 10.06 -8.61 7.89
CA SER A 76 10.05 -8.49 6.43
C SER A 76 9.23 -7.27 5.93
N LEU A 77 8.20 -6.89 6.66
CA LEU A 77 7.26 -5.81 6.28
C LEU A 77 7.32 -4.69 7.32
N ASN A 78 7.94 -3.57 6.94
CA ASN A 78 8.22 -2.46 7.87
C ASN A 78 6.97 -1.64 8.24
N ARG A 79 5.92 -1.63 7.39
CA ARG A 79 4.75 -0.75 7.52
C ARG A 79 3.55 -1.31 6.77
N GLY A 80 2.35 -0.96 7.21
CA GLY A 80 1.08 -1.33 6.60
C GLY A 80 0.16 -2.08 7.55
N LYS A 81 -1.12 -2.16 7.19
CA LYS A 81 -2.06 -3.08 7.83
C LYS A 81 -1.96 -4.43 7.12
N ILE A 82 -1.46 -5.42 7.83
CA ILE A 82 -1.17 -6.75 7.30
C ILE A 82 -2.21 -7.73 7.81
N ASP A 83 -2.87 -8.42 6.89
CA ASP A 83 -3.74 -9.54 7.20
C ASP A 83 -3.04 -10.85 6.81
N LEU A 84 -2.71 -11.68 7.81
CA LEU A 84 -2.23 -13.04 7.65
C LEU A 84 -3.40 -13.99 7.73
N GLY A 85 -3.63 -14.82 6.72
CA GLY A 85 -4.54 -15.95 6.73
C GLY A 85 -3.77 -17.25 6.61
N LEU A 86 -3.90 -18.15 7.60
CA LEU A 86 -3.42 -19.53 7.55
C LEU A 86 -4.64 -20.44 7.43
N PHE A 87 -4.74 -21.15 6.32
CA PHE A 87 -5.83 -22.10 6.04
C PHE A 87 -5.26 -23.51 5.90
N ILE A 88 -5.92 -24.45 6.54
CA ILE A 88 -5.52 -25.86 6.51
C ILE A 88 -6.74 -26.68 6.09
N GLU A 89 -6.60 -27.36 4.98
CA GLU A 89 -7.58 -28.31 4.45
C GLU A 89 -7.04 -29.73 4.69
N ILE A 90 -7.85 -30.57 5.33
CA ILE A 90 -7.51 -31.98 5.51
C ILE A 90 -7.85 -32.71 4.22
N THR A 91 -6.85 -33.30 3.58
CA THR A 91 -6.97 -34.04 2.31
C THR A 91 -6.92 -35.57 2.49
N GLY A 92 -6.68 -36.05 3.74
CA GLY A 92 -6.64 -37.46 4.05
C GLY A 92 -7.98 -38.02 4.58
N GLU A 93 -8.07 -39.33 4.71
CA GLU A 93 -9.24 -40.08 5.25
C GLU A 93 -9.40 -39.93 6.77
N SER A 94 -8.51 -39.19 7.46
CA SER A 94 -8.56 -39.04 8.92
C SER A 94 -9.64 -38.05 9.35
N THR A 95 -10.50 -38.48 10.28
CA THR A 95 -11.52 -37.61 10.87
C THR A 95 -10.91 -36.74 11.98
N THR A 96 -11.32 -35.49 12.07
CA THR A 96 -10.93 -34.54 13.13
C THR A 96 -11.54 -34.86 14.50
N SER A 97 -12.59 -35.66 14.51
CA SER A 97 -13.31 -36.04 15.69
C SER A 97 -13.17 -37.55 15.95
N ARG A 98 -12.81 -37.91 17.18
CA ARG A 98 -12.80 -39.31 17.63
C ARG A 98 -13.90 -39.55 18.65
N VAL A 99 -14.48 -40.73 18.59
CA VAL A 99 -15.44 -41.15 19.60
C VAL A 99 -14.73 -41.18 20.98
N ASN A 100 -15.39 -40.65 22.01
CA ASN A 100 -14.95 -40.69 23.37
C ASN A 100 -15.54 -41.96 24.05
N PRO A 101 -14.82 -43.10 24.06
CA PRO A 101 -15.41 -44.39 24.51
C PRO A 101 -15.86 -44.36 25.97
N GLY A 102 -15.16 -43.57 26.81
CA GLY A 102 -15.52 -43.47 28.23
C GLY A 102 -16.87 -42.82 28.44
N VAL A 103 -17.07 -41.64 27.80
CA VAL A 103 -18.33 -40.89 27.90
C VAL A 103 -19.49 -41.64 27.23
N VAL A 104 -19.23 -42.26 26.08
CA VAL A 104 -20.25 -43.07 25.39
C VAL A 104 -20.70 -44.25 26.21
N LYS A 105 -19.76 -44.99 26.86
CA LYS A 105 -20.12 -46.08 27.76
C LYS A 105 -20.90 -45.64 28.97
N GLU A 106 -20.50 -44.52 29.60
CA GLU A 106 -21.24 -43.95 30.76
C GLU A 106 -22.66 -43.55 30.37
N TYR A 107 -22.90 -42.91 29.24
CA TYR A 107 -24.23 -42.65 28.74
C TYR A 107 -25.04 -43.90 28.43
N MET A 108 -24.40 -44.94 27.87
CA MET A 108 -25.08 -46.20 27.63
C MET A 108 -25.52 -46.88 28.95
N GLU A 109 -24.70 -46.84 30.00
CA GLU A 109 -25.04 -47.35 31.33
C GLU A 109 -26.20 -46.56 31.96
N GLN A 110 -26.18 -45.24 31.90
CA GLN A 110 -27.24 -44.40 32.39
C GLN A 110 -28.57 -44.64 31.64
N LEU A 111 -28.55 -44.79 30.33
CA LEU A 111 -29.72 -45.10 29.53
C LEU A 111 -30.29 -46.47 29.81
N SER A 112 -29.42 -47.49 29.96
CA SER A 112 -29.79 -48.88 30.30
C SER A 112 -30.45 -48.99 31.69
N ALA A 113 -30.07 -48.13 32.64
CA ALA A 113 -30.67 -48.07 33.98
C ALA A 113 -32.10 -47.50 33.95
N LEU A 114 -32.49 -46.76 32.91
CA LEU A 114 -33.82 -46.18 32.76
C LEU A 114 -34.77 -47.04 31.96
N VAL A 115 -34.28 -47.75 30.95
CA VAL A 115 -35.08 -48.59 30.03
C VAL A 115 -34.29 -49.74 29.53
N ASP A 116 -34.88 -50.95 29.57
CA ASP A 116 -34.34 -52.10 28.87
C ASP A 116 -34.47 -51.91 27.36
N GLY A 117 -33.33 -51.86 26.65
CA GLY A 117 -33.30 -51.56 25.22
C GLY A 117 -32.17 -52.30 24.47
N ASP A 118 -32.33 -52.34 23.16
CA ASP A 118 -31.25 -52.89 22.28
C ASP A 118 -29.97 -52.02 22.40
N GLN A 119 -28.83 -52.71 22.55
CA GLN A 119 -27.50 -52.08 22.72
C GLN A 119 -27.16 -51.13 21.55
N VAL A 120 -27.62 -51.44 20.34
CA VAL A 120 -27.38 -50.62 19.16
C VAL A 120 -28.18 -49.32 19.23
N GLU A 121 -29.42 -49.36 19.73
CA GLU A 121 -30.23 -48.16 19.91
C GLU A 121 -29.68 -47.28 21.06
N LEU A 122 -29.24 -47.85 22.16
CA LEU A 122 -28.56 -47.15 23.23
C LEU A 122 -27.28 -46.47 22.77
N LEU A 123 -26.48 -47.11 21.92
CA LEU A 123 -25.28 -46.54 21.31
C LEU A 123 -25.64 -45.33 20.40
N LYS A 124 -26.66 -45.47 19.58
CA LYS A 124 -27.13 -44.36 18.73
C LYS A 124 -27.56 -43.14 19.55
N MET A 125 -28.20 -43.35 20.69
CA MET A 125 -28.59 -42.28 21.60
C MET A 125 -27.36 -41.68 22.28
N ALA A 126 -26.46 -42.48 22.82
CA ALA A 126 -25.24 -42.04 23.50
C ALA A 126 -24.33 -41.23 22.56
N MET A 127 -24.23 -41.60 21.29
CA MET A 127 -23.46 -40.85 20.26
C MET A 127 -24.01 -39.48 19.96
N ARG A 128 -25.26 -39.16 20.31
CA ARG A 128 -25.89 -37.85 20.16
C ARG A 128 -25.80 -36.96 21.40
N MET A 129 -25.33 -37.55 22.52
CA MET A 129 -25.16 -36.82 23.77
C MET A 129 -23.92 -35.91 23.74
N PRO A 130 -23.87 -34.86 24.57
CA PRO A 130 -22.71 -33.99 24.67
C PRO A 130 -21.42 -34.76 24.95
N ASP A 131 -20.27 -34.27 24.44
CA ASP A 131 -18.92 -34.85 24.66
C ASP A 131 -18.71 -36.29 24.19
N SER A 132 -19.70 -36.91 23.50
CA SER A 132 -19.56 -38.23 22.87
C SER A 132 -18.48 -38.28 21.78
N LEU A 133 -18.20 -37.09 21.17
CA LEU A 133 -17.09 -36.91 20.23
C LEU A 133 -16.07 -35.96 20.86
N LYS A 134 -14.81 -36.32 20.84
CA LYS A 134 -13.69 -35.46 21.20
C LYS A 134 -12.97 -35.00 19.97
N THR A 135 -12.82 -33.68 19.83
CA THR A 135 -11.85 -33.12 18.91
C THR A 135 -10.47 -33.33 19.52
N GLN A 136 -9.68 -34.20 18.96
CA GLN A 136 -8.29 -34.39 19.40
C GLN A 136 -7.54 -33.11 19.00
N ARG A 137 -7.04 -32.37 19.99
CA ARG A 137 -6.00 -31.36 19.73
C ARG A 137 -4.72 -32.18 19.50
N ASP A 138 -4.39 -32.39 18.24
CA ASP A 138 -3.09 -32.96 17.91
C ASP A 138 -2.01 -31.99 18.40
N GLU A 139 -0.97 -32.50 19.04
CA GLU A 139 0.23 -31.73 19.31
C GLU A 139 0.76 -31.21 17.97
N ILE A 140 1.33 -30.02 17.99
CA ILE A 140 1.85 -29.40 16.75
C ILE A 140 3.02 -30.27 16.27
N ASP A 141 2.87 -30.89 15.11
CA ASP A 141 3.96 -31.57 14.44
C ASP A 141 5.02 -30.55 14.02
N GLU A 142 6.22 -30.68 14.51
CA GLU A 142 7.35 -29.78 14.25
C GLU A 142 7.68 -29.69 12.75
N ASP A 143 7.53 -30.80 12.01
CA ASP A 143 7.79 -30.80 10.56
C ASP A 143 6.66 -30.08 9.77
N GLU A 144 5.43 -30.24 10.22
CA GLU A 144 4.30 -29.45 9.71
C GLU A 144 4.48 -27.96 10.01
N TYR A 145 4.93 -27.63 11.21
CA TYR A 145 5.20 -26.22 11.57
C TYR A 145 6.34 -25.61 10.72
N LYS A 146 7.42 -26.35 10.47
CA LYS A 146 8.48 -25.94 9.54
C LYS A 146 7.93 -25.69 8.14
N ALA A 147 7.02 -26.54 7.66
CA ALA A 147 6.37 -26.33 6.37
C ALA A 147 5.53 -25.04 6.36
N ILE A 148 4.78 -24.74 7.44
CA ILE A 148 4.05 -23.48 7.61
C ILE A 148 4.99 -22.27 7.56
N VAL A 149 6.10 -22.30 8.31
CA VAL A 149 7.09 -21.22 8.32
C VAL A 149 7.68 -20.97 6.93
N ASN A 150 8.00 -22.04 6.19
CA ASN A 150 8.51 -21.92 4.83
C ASN A 150 7.44 -21.33 3.89
N CYS A 151 6.20 -21.76 4.01
CA CYS A 151 5.07 -21.23 3.25
C CYS A 151 4.86 -19.71 3.54
N VAL A 152 5.00 -19.28 4.80
CA VAL A 152 4.97 -17.86 5.16
C VAL A 152 6.13 -17.09 4.53
N LYS A 153 7.35 -17.65 4.53
CA LYS A 153 8.51 -17.01 3.86
C LYS A 153 8.29 -16.85 2.36
N GLU A 154 7.76 -17.85 1.69
CA GLU A 154 7.43 -17.78 0.26
C GLU A 154 6.34 -16.74 -0.04
N ALA A 155 5.31 -16.67 0.80
CA ALA A 155 4.28 -15.64 0.68
C ALA A 155 4.86 -14.23 0.92
N LEU A 156 5.84 -14.05 1.82
CA LEU A 156 6.56 -12.81 2.05
C LEU A 156 7.44 -12.42 0.85
N ILE A 157 8.08 -13.37 0.19
CA ILE A 157 8.82 -13.11 -1.07
C ILE A 157 7.84 -12.66 -2.15
N SER A 158 6.70 -13.34 -2.29
CA SER A 158 5.67 -13.02 -3.28
C SER A 158 5.10 -11.62 -3.08
N ILE A 159 4.74 -11.24 -1.85
CA ILE A 159 4.19 -9.90 -1.56
C ILE A 159 5.23 -8.79 -1.80
N ASN A 160 6.50 -9.02 -1.46
CA ASN A 160 7.56 -8.04 -1.69
C ASN A 160 7.82 -7.85 -3.19
N LYS A 161 7.78 -8.92 -3.98
CA LYS A 161 7.84 -8.84 -5.43
C LYS A 161 6.68 -8.02 -5.98
N TYR A 162 5.46 -8.32 -5.56
CA TYR A 162 4.27 -7.56 -5.96
C TYR A 162 4.43 -6.06 -5.66
N ARG A 163 4.85 -5.71 -4.43
CA ARG A 163 5.10 -4.32 -4.03
C ARG A 163 6.13 -3.60 -4.89
N THR A 164 7.15 -4.34 -5.32
CA THR A 164 8.21 -3.80 -6.20
C THR A 164 7.67 -3.58 -7.61
N ASP A 165 6.93 -4.53 -8.16
CA ASP A 165 6.34 -4.43 -9.50
C ASP A 165 5.32 -3.28 -9.58
N GLU A 166 4.46 -3.14 -8.57
CA GLU A 166 3.52 -2.03 -8.43
C GLU A 166 4.24 -0.70 -8.22
N GLY A 167 5.31 -0.69 -7.41
CA GLY A 167 6.17 0.48 -7.19
C GLY A 167 6.80 1.00 -8.49
N ASN A 168 7.22 0.12 -9.39
CA ASN A 168 7.72 0.49 -10.71
C ASN A 168 6.66 1.14 -11.58
N THR A 169 5.43 0.64 -11.52
CA THR A 169 4.28 1.24 -12.21
C THR A 169 4.00 2.64 -11.68
N LEU A 170 3.98 2.81 -10.35
CA LEU A 170 3.83 4.12 -9.70
C LEU A 170 4.95 5.09 -10.11
N LYS A 171 6.20 4.62 -10.17
CA LYS A 171 7.34 5.42 -10.61
C LYS A 171 7.15 5.97 -12.03
N THR A 172 6.71 5.14 -12.94
CA THR A 172 6.44 5.54 -14.33
C THR A 172 5.33 6.57 -14.40
N ASP A 173 4.24 6.38 -13.66
CA ASP A 173 3.14 7.33 -13.58
C ASP A 173 3.59 8.69 -13.01
N PHE A 174 4.38 8.70 -11.94
CA PHE A 174 4.92 9.94 -11.37
C PHE A 174 5.78 10.71 -12.36
N ILE A 175 6.70 10.03 -13.08
CA ILE A 175 7.53 10.67 -14.09
C ILE A 175 6.66 11.32 -15.16
N GLN A 176 5.67 10.61 -15.67
CA GLN A 176 4.76 11.13 -16.70
C GLN A 176 4.01 12.38 -16.23
N ARG A 177 3.51 12.38 -14.98
CA ARG A 177 2.76 13.52 -14.42
C ARG A 177 3.66 14.71 -14.16
N VAL A 178 4.86 14.50 -13.63
CA VAL A 178 5.85 15.56 -13.43
C VAL A 178 6.23 16.22 -14.75
N GLU A 179 6.46 15.44 -15.81
CA GLU A 179 6.74 15.97 -17.14
C GLU A 179 5.53 16.69 -17.75
N SER A 180 4.31 16.24 -17.47
CA SER A 180 3.09 16.96 -17.85
C SER A 180 3.03 18.33 -17.18
N ILE A 181 3.30 18.42 -15.86
CA ILE A 181 3.34 19.71 -15.15
C ILE A 181 4.46 20.59 -15.71
N ARG A 182 5.63 20.04 -16.03
CA ARG A 182 6.75 20.77 -16.65
C ARG A 182 6.36 21.37 -18.00
N THR A 183 5.68 20.60 -18.82
CA THR A 183 5.15 21.08 -20.12
C THR A 183 4.14 22.20 -19.95
N LEU A 184 3.23 22.07 -18.99
CA LEU A 184 2.26 23.12 -18.67
C LEU A 184 2.94 24.38 -18.10
N LEU A 185 3.99 24.22 -17.30
CA LEU A 185 4.80 25.34 -16.81
C LEU A 185 5.48 26.09 -17.97
N SER A 186 5.97 25.37 -18.98
CA SER A 186 6.53 26.01 -20.18
C SER A 186 5.49 26.86 -20.90
N GLN A 187 4.23 26.41 -21.00
CA GLN A 187 3.14 27.20 -21.56
C GLN A 187 2.86 28.47 -20.72
N VAL A 188 2.90 28.36 -19.38
CA VAL A 188 2.78 29.52 -18.48
C VAL A 188 3.89 30.54 -18.75
N ILE A 189 5.13 30.08 -18.95
CA ILE A 189 6.29 30.94 -19.25
C ILE A 189 6.10 31.63 -20.59
N GLU A 190 5.62 30.96 -21.62
CA GLU A 190 5.36 31.51 -22.95
C GLU A 190 4.24 32.56 -22.95
N MET A 191 3.20 32.36 -22.11
CA MET A 191 2.07 33.25 -22.00
C MET A 191 2.34 34.48 -21.11
N ASP A 192 3.37 34.45 -20.28
CA ASP A 192 3.62 35.51 -19.28
C ASP A 192 3.89 36.89 -19.86
N PRO A 193 4.65 37.07 -20.95
CA PRO A 193 4.83 38.39 -21.59
C PRO A 193 3.51 39.01 -22.08
N GLU A 194 2.64 38.24 -22.71
CA GLU A 194 1.33 38.70 -23.18
C GLU A 194 0.43 39.13 -22.01
N ARG A 195 0.42 38.32 -20.95
CA ARG A 195 -0.31 38.64 -19.72
C ARG A 195 0.12 39.99 -19.12
N ILE A 196 1.43 40.26 -19.07
CA ILE A 196 1.99 41.52 -18.55
C ILE A 196 1.55 42.67 -19.44
N GLU A 197 1.60 42.55 -20.76
CA GLU A 197 1.16 43.60 -21.67
C GLU A 197 -0.34 43.87 -21.54
N GLN A 198 -1.19 42.89 -21.41
CA GLN A 198 -2.62 43.10 -21.14
C GLN A 198 -2.89 43.81 -19.80
N VAL A 199 -2.07 43.57 -18.78
CA VAL A 199 -2.16 44.32 -17.51
C VAL A 199 -1.81 45.80 -17.75
N ARG A 200 -0.75 46.07 -18.50
CA ARG A 200 -0.34 47.43 -18.85
C ARG A 200 -1.42 48.19 -19.65
N GLU A 201 -1.95 47.57 -20.68
CA GLU A 201 -3.01 48.14 -21.52
C GLU A 201 -4.28 48.45 -20.71
N ARG A 202 -4.70 47.54 -19.85
CA ARG A 202 -5.87 47.73 -18.99
C ARG A 202 -5.66 48.91 -18.01
N LEU A 203 -4.47 49.03 -17.42
CA LEU A 203 -4.14 50.13 -16.53
C LEU A 203 -4.11 51.45 -17.29
N ARG A 204 -3.50 51.52 -18.48
CA ARG A 204 -3.48 52.69 -19.35
C ARG A 204 -4.90 53.16 -19.73
N LYS A 205 -5.74 52.18 -20.10
CA LYS A 205 -7.14 52.46 -20.44
C LYS A 205 -7.92 53.01 -19.24
N ALA A 206 -7.78 52.40 -18.07
CA ALA A 206 -8.45 52.87 -16.86
C ALA A 206 -8.03 54.27 -16.48
N VAL A 207 -6.75 54.65 -16.66
CA VAL A 207 -6.25 55.99 -16.41
C VAL A 207 -6.75 56.98 -17.45
N SER A 208 -6.80 56.60 -18.73
CA SER A 208 -7.31 57.51 -19.80
C SER A 208 -8.80 57.82 -19.66
N GLU A 209 -9.58 56.99 -19.00
CA GLU A 209 -10.99 57.18 -18.68
C GLU A 209 -11.21 58.18 -17.52
N LEU A 210 -10.21 58.39 -16.66
CA LEU A 210 -10.21 59.39 -15.60
C LEU A 210 -9.85 60.75 -16.26
N LYS A 211 -10.82 61.56 -16.63
CA LYS A 211 -10.71 62.84 -17.35
C LYS A 211 -9.88 63.92 -16.64
N ASP A 212 -9.19 63.66 -15.57
CA ASP A 212 -8.32 64.56 -14.84
C ASP A 212 -6.86 64.44 -15.32
N ASN A 213 -6.07 65.54 -15.13
CA ASN A 213 -4.63 65.56 -15.35
C ASN A 213 -3.96 64.52 -14.42
N VAL A 214 -3.79 63.31 -14.92
CA VAL A 214 -3.08 62.24 -14.18
C VAL A 214 -1.59 62.57 -14.25
N ASP A 215 -0.96 62.71 -13.09
CA ASP A 215 0.48 62.84 -12.97
C ASP A 215 1.16 61.57 -13.51
N GLU A 216 1.91 61.71 -14.61
CA GLU A 216 2.54 60.60 -15.32
C GLU A 216 3.51 59.80 -14.41
N ASN A 217 4.21 60.49 -13.49
CA ASN A 217 5.08 59.86 -12.49
C ASN A 217 4.30 58.98 -11.51
N ARG A 218 3.13 59.40 -11.11
CA ARG A 218 2.27 58.62 -10.21
C ARG A 218 1.69 57.39 -10.92
N PHE A 219 1.36 57.50 -12.19
CA PHE A 219 0.94 56.38 -13.01
C PHE A 219 2.05 55.32 -13.15
N GLU A 220 3.29 55.75 -13.43
CA GLU A 220 4.42 54.83 -13.53
C GLU A 220 4.70 54.11 -12.19
N GLN A 221 4.60 54.78 -11.06
CA GLN A 221 4.75 54.17 -9.74
C GLN A 221 3.66 53.11 -9.48
N GLU A 222 2.41 53.41 -9.77
CA GLU A 222 1.31 52.43 -9.64
C GLU A 222 1.49 51.24 -10.60
N LEU A 223 1.96 51.48 -11.82
CA LEU A 223 2.25 50.44 -12.80
C LEU A 223 3.35 49.51 -12.29
N ILE A 224 4.45 50.03 -11.74
CA ILE A 224 5.53 49.23 -11.13
C ILE A 224 4.96 48.39 -9.99
N TYR A 225 4.18 48.99 -9.09
CA TYR A 225 3.56 48.27 -7.97
C TYR A 225 2.68 47.10 -8.46
N TYR A 226 1.86 47.27 -9.50
CA TYR A 226 1.04 46.19 -10.04
C TYR A 226 1.87 45.11 -10.74
N LEU A 227 2.94 45.49 -11.47
CA LEU A 227 3.85 44.55 -12.11
C LEU A 227 4.56 43.67 -11.08
N GLU A 228 5.06 44.27 -10.00
CA GLU A 228 5.68 43.50 -8.89
C GLU A 228 4.66 42.60 -8.18
N LYS A 229 3.44 43.09 -7.92
CA LYS A 229 2.38 42.32 -7.28
C LYS A 229 1.95 41.10 -8.09
N TYR A 230 2.02 41.17 -9.41
CA TYR A 230 1.63 40.08 -10.32
C TYR A 230 2.83 39.33 -10.90
N ASP A 231 4.04 39.63 -10.42
CA ASP A 231 5.23 38.84 -10.82
C ASP A 231 5.14 37.41 -10.32
N ILE A 232 5.40 36.46 -11.23
CA ILE A 232 5.40 35.01 -10.99
C ILE A 232 6.76 34.38 -11.25
N THR A 233 7.80 35.21 -11.38
CA THR A 233 9.14 34.71 -11.72
C THR A 233 9.70 33.78 -10.65
N GLU A 234 9.51 34.12 -9.38
CA GLU A 234 9.96 33.31 -8.26
C GLU A 234 9.22 31.94 -8.24
N GLU A 235 7.91 31.94 -8.42
CA GLU A 235 7.10 30.74 -8.43
C GLU A 235 7.48 29.80 -9.59
N LYS A 236 7.78 30.34 -10.77
CA LYS A 236 8.27 29.54 -11.92
C LYS A 236 9.58 28.85 -11.59
N VAL A 237 10.53 29.54 -10.99
CA VAL A 237 11.84 29.00 -10.60
C VAL A 237 11.70 27.97 -9.49
N ARG A 238 10.92 28.27 -8.45
CA ARG A 238 10.67 27.35 -7.33
C ARG A 238 9.96 26.07 -7.79
N LEU A 239 8.91 26.22 -8.61
CA LEU A 239 8.20 25.04 -9.14
C LEU A 239 9.13 24.16 -9.95
N THR A 240 9.98 24.72 -10.81
CA THR A 240 11.00 23.96 -11.56
C THR A 240 11.91 23.19 -10.61
N SER A 241 12.43 23.86 -9.58
CA SER A 241 13.30 23.22 -8.59
C SER A 241 12.60 22.09 -7.82
N HIS A 242 11.31 22.25 -7.49
CA HIS A 242 10.54 21.20 -6.82
C HIS A 242 10.24 20.01 -7.73
N LEU A 243 10.01 20.24 -9.03
CA LEU A 243 9.84 19.17 -10.02
C LEU A 243 11.13 18.36 -10.16
N ASP A 244 12.29 19.03 -10.25
CA ASP A 244 13.60 18.36 -10.33
C ASP A 244 13.89 17.56 -9.06
N TYR A 245 13.65 18.16 -7.90
CA TYR A 245 13.86 17.49 -6.61
C TYR A 245 12.92 16.29 -6.40
N PHE A 246 11.68 16.37 -6.90
CA PHE A 246 10.76 15.24 -6.89
C PHE A 246 11.32 14.07 -7.69
N LEU A 247 11.85 14.32 -8.90
CA LEU A 247 12.45 13.27 -9.73
C LEU A 247 13.74 12.72 -9.12
N GLU A 248 14.55 13.55 -8.47
CA GLU A 248 15.75 13.11 -7.75
C GLU A 248 15.39 12.14 -6.62
N VAL A 249 14.40 12.51 -5.77
CA VAL A 249 13.92 11.66 -4.68
C VAL A 249 13.29 10.36 -5.20
N LEU A 250 12.59 10.43 -6.33
CA LEU A 250 11.99 9.28 -7.01
C LEU A 250 13.04 8.27 -7.54
N GLN A 251 14.24 8.74 -7.89
CA GLN A 251 15.35 7.91 -8.36
C GLN A 251 16.24 7.40 -7.22
N GLY A 252 16.04 7.90 -6.00
CA GLY A 252 16.82 7.54 -4.84
C GLY A 252 16.71 6.05 -4.46
N SER A 253 17.68 5.59 -3.65
CA SER A 253 17.80 4.18 -3.24
C SER A 253 16.83 3.76 -2.14
N GLN A 254 16.01 4.66 -1.61
CA GLN A 254 15.04 4.37 -0.55
C GLN A 254 13.65 4.85 -0.96
N SER A 255 12.65 4.01 -0.75
CA SER A 255 11.25 4.41 -0.87
C SER A 255 10.94 5.47 0.20
N ASN A 256 10.41 6.62 -0.21
CA ASN A 256 10.18 7.74 0.70
C ASN A 256 8.90 8.51 0.34
N GLY A 257 7.75 7.83 0.43
CA GLY A 257 6.44 8.42 0.10
C GLY A 257 6.12 9.68 0.90
N LYS A 258 6.56 9.75 2.16
CA LYS A 258 6.38 10.96 2.98
C LYS A 258 7.11 12.17 2.41
N LYS A 259 8.34 11.98 1.92
CA LYS A 259 9.13 13.05 1.31
C LYS A 259 8.53 13.50 -0.02
N LEU A 260 8.09 12.54 -0.87
CA LEU A 260 7.37 12.85 -2.10
C LEU A 260 6.09 13.64 -1.81
N GLY A 261 5.34 13.26 -0.77
CA GLY A 261 4.16 14.00 -0.33
C GLY A 261 4.47 15.45 0.08
N PHE A 262 5.55 15.70 0.82
CA PHE A 262 5.97 17.06 1.17
C PHE A 262 6.36 17.89 -0.06
N ILE A 263 7.14 17.33 -0.97
CA ILE A 263 7.52 18.03 -2.21
C ILE A 263 6.28 18.36 -3.02
N SER A 264 5.30 17.46 -3.12
CA SER A 264 4.03 17.69 -3.81
C SER A 264 3.21 18.82 -3.18
N GLN A 265 3.31 19.02 -1.85
CA GLN A 265 2.67 20.15 -1.18
C GLN A 265 3.34 21.46 -1.56
N GLU A 266 4.68 21.54 -1.63
CA GLU A 266 5.41 22.72 -2.05
C GLU A 266 5.10 23.05 -3.53
N MET A 267 5.11 22.03 -4.43
CA MET A 267 4.65 22.21 -5.81
C MET A 267 3.23 22.85 -5.86
N GLY A 268 2.34 22.39 -5.00
CA GLY A 268 0.98 22.90 -4.90
C GLY A 268 0.91 24.37 -4.44
N ARG A 269 1.80 24.79 -3.56
CA ARG A 269 1.91 26.20 -3.14
C ARG A 269 2.29 27.09 -4.31
N GLU A 270 3.32 26.71 -5.07
CA GLU A 270 3.78 27.49 -6.21
C GLU A 270 2.71 27.53 -7.32
N ILE A 271 2.06 26.43 -7.66
CA ILE A 271 0.96 26.39 -8.63
C ILE A 271 -0.21 27.27 -8.19
N ASN A 272 -0.56 27.25 -6.90
CA ASN A 272 -1.63 28.09 -6.36
C ASN A 272 -1.28 29.59 -6.45
N THR A 273 -0.03 29.95 -6.14
CA THR A 273 0.43 31.35 -6.23
C THR A 273 0.47 31.83 -7.67
N ILE A 274 0.96 31.02 -8.62
CA ILE A 274 0.86 31.32 -10.06
C ILE A 274 -0.61 31.58 -10.43
N GLY A 275 -1.53 30.72 -10.01
CA GLY A 275 -2.96 30.89 -10.28
C GLY A 275 -3.55 32.18 -9.69
N SER A 276 -3.19 32.53 -8.45
CA SER A 276 -3.71 33.72 -7.79
C SER A 276 -3.16 35.02 -8.36
N LYS A 277 -1.91 35.01 -8.82
CA LYS A 277 -1.27 36.17 -9.45
C LYS A 277 -1.61 36.33 -10.95
N SER A 278 -2.09 35.25 -11.59
CA SER A 278 -2.39 35.24 -13.03
C SER A 278 -3.82 35.67 -13.32
N ASN A 279 -4.06 36.96 -13.49
CA ASN A 279 -5.36 37.46 -13.93
C ASN A 279 -5.47 37.42 -15.46
N TYR A 280 -5.34 36.23 -16.05
CA TYR A 280 -5.33 35.93 -17.48
C TYR A 280 -6.02 34.61 -17.78
N ALA A 281 -7.15 34.61 -18.45
CA ALA A 281 -8.01 33.45 -18.59
C ALA A 281 -7.35 32.22 -19.28
N PRO A 282 -6.53 32.40 -20.36
CA PRO A 282 -5.81 31.27 -20.92
C PRO A 282 -4.87 30.59 -19.91
N MET A 283 -4.10 31.37 -19.14
CA MET A 283 -3.17 30.83 -18.14
C MET A 283 -3.92 30.14 -16.98
N GLN A 284 -5.09 30.63 -16.57
CA GLN A 284 -5.92 29.98 -15.57
C GLN A 284 -6.33 28.56 -15.99
N LYS A 285 -6.60 28.30 -17.26
CA LYS A 285 -6.90 26.95 -17.77
C LYS A 285 -5.71 26.02 -17.61
N VAL A 286 -4.51 26.53 -17.91
CA VAL A 286 -3.26 25.76 -17.75
C VAL A 286 -3.01 25.45 -16.27
N VAL A 287 -3.21 26.42 -15.38
CA VAL A 287 -3.08 26.23 -13.92
C VAL A 287 -4.04 25.16 -13.40
N VAL A 288 -5.29 25.11 -13.90
CA VAL A 288 -6.24 24.06 -13.52
C VAL A 288 -5.71 22.69 -13.95
N GLN A 289 -5.17 22.54 -15.15
CA GLN A 289 -4.57 21.27 -15.60
C GLN A 289 -3.36 20.88 -14.76
N MET A 290 -2.51 21.83 -14.36
CA MET A 290 -1.40 21.57 -13.45
C MET A 290 -1.89 21.06 -12.09
N LYS A 291 -2.96 21.62 -11.55
CA LYS A 291 -3.59 21.17 -10.29
C LYS A 291 -4.13 19.76 -10.41
N ASP A 292 -4.79 19.42 -11.51
CA ASP A 292 -5.33 18.08 -11.73
C ASP A 292 -4.22 17.02 -11.76
N GLU A 293 -3.10 17.30 -12.46
CA GLU A 293 -1.96 16.37 -12.46
C GLU A 293 -1.30 16.27 -11.08
N LEU A 294 -1.21 17.39 -10.35
CA LEU A 294 -0.64 17.38 -9.00
C LEU A 294 -1.50 16.60 -8.00
N GLU A 295 -2.83 16.70 -8.06
CA GLU A 295 -3.71 15.93 -7.17
C GLU A 295 -3.53 14.42 -7.40
N LYS A 296 -3.40 13.97 -8.64
CA LYS A 296 -3.09 12.58 -8.95
C LYS A 296 -1.75 12.14 -8.35
N ILE A 297 -0.70 13.00 -8.41
CA ILE A 297 0.59 12.74 -7.74
C ILE A 297 0.39 12.59 -6.23
N LYS A 298 -0.35 13.50 -5.59
CA LYS A 298 -0.59 13.47 -4.13
C LYS A 298 -1.32 12.20 -3.70
N GLU A 299 -2.35 11.79 -4.43
CA GLU A 299 -3.11 10.56 -4.15
C GLU A 299 -2.20 9.33 -4.23
N GLN A 300 -1.40 9.22 -5.29
CA GLN A 300 -0.50 8.09 -5.47
C GLN A 300 0.68 8.10 -4.48
N ALA A 301 1.17 9.27 -4.07
CA ALA A 301 2.24 9.37 -3.06
C ALA A 301 1.85 8.77 -1.71
N LEU A 302 0.54 8.71 -1.39
CA LEU A 302 0.03 8.03 -0.19
C LEU A 302 0.24 6.50 -0.24
N ASN A 303 0.36 5.92 -1.43
CA ASN A 303 0.56 4.49 -1.64
C ASN A 303 2.04 4.09 -1.69
N VAL A 304 2.96 5.04 -1.64
CA VAL A 304 4.41 4.79 -1.60
C VAL A 304 4.87 4.56 -0.16
N LEU A 305 5.70 3.52 0.03
CA LEU A 305 6.22 3.06 1.32
C LEU A 305 7.17 4.10 1.93
#